data_740cf3af6170f21308b1cac053ce0ef2
#
_entry.id   740cf3af6170f21308b1cac053ce0ef2
#
_cell.length_a   1.000
_cell.length_b   1.000
_cell.length_c   1.000
_cell.angle_alpha   90.00
_cell.angle_beta   90.00
_cell.angle_gamma   90.00
#
_symmetry.space_group_name_H-M   'P 1'
#
loop_
_entity.id
_entity.type
_entity.pdbx_description
1 polymer ?
#
loop_
_entity_poly.entity_id
_entity_poly.type
_entity_poly.pdbx_seq_one_letter_code
_entity_poly.pdbx_strand_id
1 'polypeptide(L)'
;MRRYFAFVTALCLFSGTVLAGGEVNLYSARKENLIKPLLDRFTAETGIEVNLVTGKASALLKRLQAEGRNTPADLFLTVDAGRLHVAKQAGLLQPVESEVLLAAIPAHLRDRDNQWFGLSKRARVIVYSKQRVKPEMLSTYEDLADPKWKGRICIRSSGNIYNQSLLASLIAHHGETEAEKWAAGVVGNMARPPRGNDRAQVKAIAIGECDIAVVNSYYLGNMQTSSDQREREAAARVALFFPNQNDRGAHINISGAGITKHAANRDNARKLLEFLVSDEAQKWYADSNHEYPVKAGIEVSPIVKAWGYPFKEDTLDMGKLGQYNVTAVKIFDRVGWR
;
A
#
# COMPACT_ATOMS: atom_id res chain seq x y z
N MET A 1 0.51 80.26 -31.05
CA MET A 1 -0.17 78.97 -31.30
C MET A 1 0.61 77.86 -30.61
N ARG A 2 0.18 77.41 -29.44
CA ARG A 2 0.81 76.30 -28.71
C ARG A 2 -0.07 75.02 -28.92
N ARG A 3 0.51 74.03 -29.61
CA ARG A 3 -0.11 72.76 -29.83
C ARG A 3 0.21 71.83 -28.61
N TYR A 4 -0.81 71.40 -27.83
CA TYR A 4 -0.70 70.39 -26.80
C TYR A 4 -0.89 69.01 -27.44
N PHE A 5 0.15 68.19 -27.40
CA PHE A 5 0.05 66.74 -27.69
C PHE A 5 -0.39 66.02 -26.44
N ALA A 6 -1.59 65.45 -26.47
CA ALA A 6 -2.06 64.55 -25.43
C ALA A 6 -1.55 63.11 -25.73
N PHE A 7 -0.69 62.61 -24.86
CA PHE A 7 -0.30 61.19 -24.85
C PHE A 7 -1.37 60.38 -24.13
N VAL A 8 -2.12 59.55 -24.86
CA VAL A 8 -3.04 58.56 -24.27
C VAL A 8 -2.24 57.27 -24.02
N THR A 9 -1.91 56.98 -22.76
CA THR A 9 -1.30 55.73 -22.34
C THR A 9 -2.40 54.69 -22.17
N ALA A 10 -2.51 53.78 -23.14
CA ALA A 10 -3.40 52.62 -23.04
C ALA A 10 -2.83 51.61 -22.02
N LEU A 11 -3.45 51.53 -20.84
CA LEU A 11 -3.15 50.54 -19.81
C LEU A 11 -3.85 49.23 -20.18
N CYS A 12 -3.12 48.29 -20.82
CA CYS A 12 -3.62 46.94 -21.05
C CYS A 12 -3.68 46.17 -19.71
N LEU A 13 -4.84 46.13 -19.08
CA LEU A 13 -5.12 45.22 -17.99
C LEU A 13 -5.17 43.79 -18.54
N PHE A 14 -4.10 43.05 -18.38
CA PHE A 14 -4.12 41.60 -18.52
C PHE A 14 -4.92 41.03 -17.33
N SER A 15 -6.23 40.88 -17.51
CA SER A 15 -7.04 40.07 -16.63
C SER A 15 -6.69 38.62 -16.87
N GLY A 16 -5.68 38.10 -16.15
CA GLY A 16 -5.47 36.65 -16.01
C GLY A 16 -6.72 36.07 -15.39
N THR A 17 -7.54 35.38 -16.17
CA THR A 17 -8.57 34.50 -15.65
C THR A 17 -7.86 33.43 -14.85
N VAL A 18 -7.82 33.58 -13.52
CA VAL A 18 -7.59 32.47 -12.61
C VAL A 18 -8.80 31.55 -12.83
N LEU A 19 -8.62 30.51 -13.64
CA LEU A 19 -9.52 29.38 -13.69
C LEU A 19 -9.61 28.86 -12.24
N ALA A 20 -10.70 29.07 -11.57
CA ALA A 20 -10.98 28.45 -10.30
C ALA A 20 -10.93 26.93 -10.57
N GLY A 21 -9.86 26.28 -10.16
CA GLY A 21 -9.58 24.87 -10.47
C GLY A 21 -10.57 23.91 -9.81
N GLY A 22 -11.50 24.41 -9.00
CA GLY A 22 -12.42 23.60 -8.22
C GLY A 22 -11.70 22.88 -7.06
N GLU A 23 -12.35 21.89 -6.50
CA GLU A 23 -11.82 21.11 -5.38
C GLU A 23 -11.99 19.60 -5.59
N VAL A 24 -11.29 18.82 -4.76
CA VAL A 24 -11.48 17.38 -4.59
C VAL A 24 -11.35 17.00 -3.13
N ASN A 25 -12.31 16.26 -2.60
CA ASN A 25 -12.38 15.85 -1.20
C ASN A 25 -11.86 14.41 -1.07
N LEU A 26 -10.70 14.24 -0.42
CA LEU A 26 -10.00 12.97 -0.28
C LEU A 26 -10.13 12.40 1.14
N TYR A 27 -10.77 11.25 1.29
CA TYR A 27 -10.69 10.44 2.51
C TYR A 27 -9.54 9.45 2.39
N SER A 28 -8.51 9.60 3.21
CA SER A 28 -7.27 8.84 3.13
C SER A 28 -6.93 8.10 4.42
N ALA A 29 -6.71 6.79 4.31
CA ALA A 29 -6.14 5.99 5.38
C ALA A 29 -4.59 5.92 5.32
N ARG A 30 -3.97 6.62 4.39
CA ARG A 30 -2.52 6.80 4.31
C ARG A 30 -2.09 7.89 5.29
N LYS A 31 -0.90 7.77 5.87
CA LYS A 31 -0.33 8.83 6.72
C LYS A 31 -0.18 10.11 5.91
N GLU A 32 -0.55 11.23 6.51
CA GLU A 32 -0.54 12.54 5.86
C GLU A 32 0.83 12.90 5.26
N ASN A 33 1.90 12.73 6.00
CA ASN A 33 3.26 13.02 5.54
C ASN A 33 3.71 12.19 4.32
N LEU A 34 3.03 11.10 4.00
CA LEU A 34 3.33 10.25 2.84
C LEU A 34 2.50 10.60 1.60
N ILE A 35 1.46 11.41 1.75
CA ILE A 35 0.58 11.74 0.62
C ILE A 35 0.47 13.25 0.39
N LYS A 36 0.46 14.06 1.45
CA LYS A 36 0.28 15.51 1.35
C LYS A 36 1.23 16.20 0.37
N PRO A 37 2.55 15.89 0.33
CA PRO A 37 3.44 16.54 -0.65
C PRO A 37 3.04 16.29 -2.12
N LEU A 38 2.45 15.13 -2.45
CA LEU A 38 1.89 14.88 -3.79
C LEU A 38 0.62 15.68 -4.03
N LEU A 39 -0.23 15.81 -3.02
CA LEU A 39 -1.47 16.59 -3.13
C LEU A 39 -1.17 18.08 -3.32
N ASP A 40 -0.17 18.61 -2.60
CA ASP A 40 0.30 20.00 -2.74
C ASP A 40 0.83 20.27 -4.16
N ARG A 41 1.56 19.32 -4.75
CA ARG A 41 2.02 19.41 -6.15
C ARG A 41 0.86 19.37 -7.13
N PHE A 42 -0.06 18.44 -6.97
CA PHE A 42 -1.27 18.39 -7.79
C PHE A 42 -2.02 19.72 -7.78
N THR A 43 -2.19 20.32 -6.61
CA THR A 43 -2.82 21.64 -6.48
C THR A 43 -2.02 22.73 -7.20
N ALA A 44 -0.68 22.72 -7.05
CA ALA A 44 0.18 23.70 -7.71
C ALA A 44 0.14 23.60 -9.24
N GLU A 45 0.03 22.39 -9.79
CA GLU A 45 0.00 22.14 -11.24
C GLU A 45 -1.37 22.41 -11.87
N THR A 46 -2.44 22.10 -11.15
CA THR A 46 -3.79 22.08 -11.72
C THR A 46 -4.69 23.20 -11.25
N GLY A 47 -4.33 23.89 -10.16
CA GLY A 47 -5.21 24.82 -9.45
C GLY A 47 -6.38 24.16 -8.72
N ILE A 48 -6.47 22.82 -8.71
CA ILE A 48 -7.52 22.07 -7.99
C ILE A 48 -7.09 21.90 -6.54
N GLU A 49 -7.89 22.41 -5.60
CA GLU A 49 -7.63 22.27 -4.17
C GLU A 49 -7.96 20.85 -3.68
N VAL A 50 -7.10 20.26 -2.82
CA VAL A 50 -7.33 18.95 -2.24
C VAL A 50 -7.66 19.06 -0.76
N ASN A 51 -8.93 18.81 -0.41
CA ASN A 51 -9.41 18.74 0.97
C ASN A 51 -9.14 17.36 1.55
N LEU A 52 -8.09 17.22 2.36
CA LEU A 52 -7.64 15.94 2.90
C LEU A 52 -8.26 15.66 4.28
N VAL A 53 -8.92 14.52 4.40
CA VAL A 53 -9.35 13.94 5.69
C VAL A 53 -8.62 12.63 5.92
N THR A 54 -7.81 12.56 6.98
CA THR A 54 -7.06 11.34 7.33
C THR A 54 -7.72 10.58 8.48
N GLY A 55 -7.59 9.25 8.47
CA GLY A 55 -8.15 8.41 9.53
C GLY A 55 -7.85 6.92 9.37
N LYS A 56 -8.31 6.13 10.35
CA LYS A 56 -8.26 4.66 10.22
C LYS A 56 -9.19 4.21 9.09
N ALA A 57 -8.73 3.30 8.23
CA ALA A 57 -9.50 2.84 7.07
C ALA A 57 -10.92 2.35 7.43
N SER A 58 -11.05 1.58 8.52
CA SER A 58 -12.36 1.10 8.99
C SER A 58 -13.28 2.23 9.44
N ALA A 59 -12.74 3.30 10.05
CA ALA A 59 -13.51 4.45 10.47
C ALA A 59 -13.96 5.28 9.26
N LEU A 60 -13.07 5.53 8.29
CA LEU A 60 -13.42 6.23 7.06
C LEU A 60 -14.46 5.48 6.23
N LEU A 61 -14.33 4.14 6.15
CA LEU A 61 -15.31 3.30 5.46
C LEU A 61 -16.69 3.38 6.11
N LYS A 62 -16.77 3.28 7.46
CA LYS A 62 -18.02 3.45 8.20
C LYS A 62 -18.61 4.86 8.02
N ARG A 63 -17.73 5.87 7.96
CA ARG A 63 -18.14 7.25 7.74
C ARG A 63 -18.77 7.42 6.36
N LEU A 64 -18.13 6.89 5.28
CA LEU A 64 -18.69 6.88 3.94
C LEU A 64 -20.06 6.19 3.87
N GLN A 65 -20.22 5.05 4.58
CA GLN A 65 -21.49 4.34 4.66
C GLN A 65 -22.58 5.16 5.35
N ALA A 66 -22.24 5.83 6.46
CA ALA A 66 -23.18 6.64 7.22
C ALA A 66 -23.58 7.93 6.48
N GLU A 67 -22.65 8.55 5.79
CA GLU A 67 -22.89 9.77 4.98
C GLU A 67 -23.73 9.45 3.72
N GLY A 68 -23.55 8.25 3.13
CA GLY A 68 -24.30 7.77 1.98
C GLY A 68 -24.27 8.77 0.81
N ARG A 69 -25.44 9.23 0.37
CA ARG A 69 -25.55 10.21 -0.75
C ARG A 69 -25.03 11.60 -0.40
N ASN A 70 -24.93 11.91 0.88
CA ASN A 70 -24.50 13.23 1.37
C ASN A 70 -22.99 13.26 1.70
N THR A 71 -22.24 12.21 1.34
CA THR A 71 -20.80 12.22 1.57
C THR A 71 -20.15 13.38 0.81
N PRO A 72 -19.29 14.18 1.46
CA PRO A 72 -18.46 15.14 0.76
C PRO A 72 -17.29 14.51 0.04
N ALA A 73 -16.94 13.26 0.38
CA ALA A 73 -15.77 12.60 -0.17
C ALA A 73 -15.94 12.25 -1.64
N ASP A 74 -15.02 12.71 -2.48
CA ASP A 74 -14.94 12.37 -3.90
C ASP A 74 -14.05 11.13 -4.14
N LEU A 75 -13.02 10.97 -3.30
CA LEU A 75 -12.04 9.89 -3.43
C LEU A 75 -11.80 9.20 -2.09
N PHE A 76 -11.77 7.88 -2.09
CA PHE A 76 -11.38 7.05 -0.95
C PHE A 76 -10.05 6.35 -1.25
N LEU A 77 -9.01 6.67 -0.47
CA LEU A 77 -7.69 6.09 -0.56
C LEU A 77 -7.41 5.25 0.70
N THR A 78 -6.99 4.00 0.49
CA THR A 78 -6.64 3.12 1.60
C THR A 78 -5.44 2.24 1.30
N VAL A 79 -4.89 1.64 2.35
CA VAL A 79 -3.83 0.64 2.25
C VAL A 79 -4.45 -0.74 2.38
N ASP A 80 -4.06 -1.67 1.49
CA ASP A 80 -4.55 -3.03 1.36
C ASP A 80 -5.77 -3.19 0.44
N ALA A 81 -5.60 -4.02 -0.59
CA ALA A 81 -6.62 -4.31 -1.59
C ALA A 81 -7.89 -4.94 -0.99
N GLY A 82 -7.77 -5.70 0.10
CA GLY A 82 -8.93 -6.26 0.79
C GLY A 82 -9.90 -5.19 1.28
N ARG A 83 -9.41 -4.03 1.69
CA ARG A 83 -10.27 -2.90 2.12
C ARG A 83 -10.94 -2.20 0.95
N LEU A 84 -10.26 -2.09 -0.20
CA LEU A 84 -10.86 -1.58 -1.44
C LEU A 84 -11.97 -2.50 -1.92
N HIS A 85 -11.76 -3.81 -1.84
CA HIS A 85 -12.78 -4.81 -2.13
C HIS A 85 -14.01 -4.64 -1.23
N VAL A 86 -13.83 -4.45 0.09
CA VAL A 86 -14.94 -4.19 1.02
C VAL A 86 -15.69 -2.91 0.65
N ALA A 87 -14.99 -1.82 0.27
CA ALA A 87 -15.63 -0.59 -0.19
C ALA A 87 -16.48 -0.82 -1.46
N LYS A 88 -15.95 -1.60 -2.42
CA LYS A 88 -16.70 -2.00 -3.63
C LYS A 88 -17.93 -2.82 -3.28
N GLN A 89 -17.81 -3.86 -2.46
CA GLN A 89 -18.92 -4.72 -2.06
C GLN A 89 -20.02 -3.97 -1.31
N ALA A 90 -19.63 -2.94 -0.58
CA ALA A 90 -20.59 -2.04 0.08
C ALA A 90 -21.24 -1.03 -0.87
N GLY A 91 -20.95 -1.06 -2.17
CA GLY A 91 -21.49 -0.15 -3.17
C GLY A 91 -21.09 1.31 -2.98
N LEU A 92 -19.91 1.55 -2.39
CA LEU A 92 -19.43 2.90 -2.08
C LEU A 92 -18.58 3.53 -3.17
N LEU A 93 -18.17 2.74 -4.18
CA LEU A 93 -17.33 3.17 -5.27
C LEU A 93 -18.09 3.12 -6.60
N GLN A 94 -17.60 3.87 -7.59
CA GLN A 94 -18.13 3.87 -8.95
C GLN A 94 -17.02 3.51 -9.97
N PRO A 95 -17.38 2.96 -11.15
CA PRO A 95 -16.43 2.73 -12.23
C PRO A 95 -15.81 4.02 -12.75
N VAL A 96 -14.52 3.95 -13.08
CA VAL A 96 -13.75 5.07 -13.67
C VAL A 96 -13.20 4.64 -15.02
N GLU A 97 -13.56 5.36 -16.07
CA GLU A 97 -13.00 5.23 -17.40
C GLU A 97 -11.82 6.19 -17.54
N SER A 98 -10.61 5.65 -17.74
CA SER A 98 -9.38 6.40 -17.95
C SER A 98 -8.35 5.52 -18.64
N GLU A 99 -7.99 5.88 -19.85
CA GLU A 99 -6.91 5.21 -20.59
C GLU A 99 -5.56 5.37 -19.87
N VAL A 100 -5.34 6.51 -19.19
CA VAL A 100 -4.13 6.78 -18.41
C VAL A 100 -3.98 5.74 -17.28
N LEU A 101 -5.05 5.50 -16.51
CA LEU A 101 -5.04 4.52 -15.43
C LEU A 101 -4.89 3.10 -15.95
N LEU A 102 -5.57 2.76 -17.05
CA LEU A 102 -5.50 1.44 -17.66
C LEU A 102 -4.11 1.12 -18.24
N ALA A 103 -3.45 2.12 -18.82
CA ALA A 103 -2.09 1.99 -19.35
C ALA A 103 -1.02 1.91 -18.25
N ALA A 104 -1.20 2.68 -17.15
CA ALA A 104 -0.23 2.75 -16.07
C ALA A 104 -0.28 1.56 -15.10
N ILE A 105 -1.46 0.97 -14.90
CA ILE A 105 -1.71 -0.01 -13.83
C ILE A 105 -2.02 -1.39 -14.44
N PRO A 106 -1.17 -2.41 -14.20
CA PRO A 106 -1.44 -3.78 -14.61
C PRO A 106 -2.80 -4.31 -14.14
N ALA A 107 -3.45 -5.16 -14.92
CA ALA A 107 -4.81 -5.64 -14.67
C ALA A 107 -5.00 -6.30 -13.30
N HIS A 108 -4.00 -7.04 -12.79
CA HIS A 108 -4.06 -7.68 -11.48
C HIS A 108 -3.97 -6.71 -10.29
N LEU A 109 -3.54 -5.45 -10.52
CA LEU A 109 -3.41 -4.40 -9.51
C LEU A 109 -4.59 -3.42 -9.48
N ARG A 110 -5.66 -3.69 -10.23
CA ARG A 110 -6.87 -2.88 -10.26
C ARG A 110 -8.12 -3.75 -10.22
N ASP A 111 -9.23 -3.13 -9.91
CA ASP A 111 -10.53 -3.80 -9.95
C ASP A 111 -10.95 -4.18 -11.37
N ARG A 112 -11.56 -5.33 -11.55
CA ARG A 112 -12.05 -5.81 -12.85
C ARG A 112 -13.11 -4.89 -13.47
N ASP A 113 -13.91 -4.22 -12.62
CA ASP A 113 -14.94 -3.26 -13.03
C ASP A 113 -14.44 -1.82 -12.92
N ASN A 114 -13.12 -1.59 -12.77
CA ASN A 114 -12.46 -0.29 -12.67
C ASN A 114 -12.99 0.60 -11.53
N GLN A 115 -13.45 0.01 -10.41
CA GLN A 115 -13.93 0.79 -9.27
C GLN A 115 -12.83 1.21 -8.32
N TRP A 116 -11.65 0.58 -8.38
CA TRP A 116 -10.46 0.99 -7.63
C TRP A 116 -9.19 0.64 -8.38
N PHE A 117 -8.11 1.35 -8.07
CA PHE A 117 -6.82 1.30 -8.73
C PHE A 117 -5.69 1.27 -7.71
N GLY A 118 -4.68 0.39 -7.93
CA GLY A 118 -3.45 0.39 -7.16
C GLY A 118 -2.60 1.62 -7.51
N LEU A 119 -2.04 2.27 -6.48
CA LEU A 119 -1.21 3.46 -6.64
C LEU A 119 0.24 3.20 -6.25
N SER A 120 0.50 2.28 -5.35
CA SER A 120 1.84 1.81 -4.99
C SER A 120 1.76 0.36 -4.51
N LYS A 121 2.88 -0.38 -4.59
CA LYS A 121 2.99 -1.78 -4.16
C LYS A 121 3.92 -1.92 -2.96
N ARG A 122 3.74 -2.97 -2.19
CA ARG A 122 4.69 -3.49 -1.20
C ARG A 122 4.69 -5.00 -1.26
N ALA A 123 5.85 -5.61 -0.99
CA ALA A 123 5.97 -7.05 -0.83
C ALA A 123 5.87 -7.43 0.65
N ARG A 124 5.27 -8.57 0.92
CA ARG A 124 5.30 -9.23 2.22
C ARG A 124 6.51 -10.16 2.22
N VAL A 125 7.58 -9.82 2.91
CA VAL A 125 8.88 -10.48 2.81
C VAL A 125 9.23 -11.22 4.09
N ILE A 126 10.18 -12.15 4.00
CA ILE A 126 10.84 -12.72 5.17
C ILE A 126 12.05 -11.85 5.50
N VAL A 127 12.09 -11.32 6.71
CA VAL A 127 13.30 -10.71 7.28
C VAL A 127 13.95 -11.73 8.20
N TYR A 128 15.27 -11.88 8.11
CA TYR A 128 16.01 -12.92 8.83
C TYR A 128 17.30 -12.39 9.47
N SER A 129 17.74 -13.06 10.54
CA SER A 129 19.01 -12.77 11.20
C SER A 129 20.20 -13.16 10.33
N LYS A 130 21.05 -12.20 9.99
CA LYS A 130 22.31 -12.48 9.24
C LYS A 130 23.25 -13.45 9.95
N GLN A 131 23.16 -13.57 11.28
CA GLN A 131 24.06 -14.43 12.06
C GLN A 131 23.53 -15.85 12.26
N ARG A 132 22.19 -16.04 12.33
CA ARG A 132 21.57 -17.29 12.75
C ARG A 132 20.82 -18.03 11.64
N VAL A 133 20.61 -17.38 10.49
CA VAL A 133 19.93 -17.96 9.32
C VAL A 133 20.79 -17.75 8.09
N LYS A 134 21.04 -18.81 7.35
CA LYS A 134 21.65 -18.74 6.02
C LYS A 134 20.54 -18.58 4.98
N PRO A 135 20.71 -17.75 3.93
CA PRO A 135 19.68 -17.54 2.89
C PRO A 135 19.18 -18.83 2.25
N GLU A 136 20.06 -19.84 2.12
CA GLU A 136 19.74 -21.15 1.52
C GLU A 136 18.76 -21.98 2.35
N MET A 137 18.52 -21.60 3.61
CA MET A 137 17.50 -22.21 4.47
C MET A 137 16.09 -21.69 4.15
N LEU A 138 15.97 -20.58 3.41
CA LEU A 138 14.73 -19.90 3.10
C LEU A 138 14.26 -20.25 1.68
N SER A 139 12.95 -20.39 1.47
CA SER A 139 12.40 -20.74 0.15
C SER A 139 11.04 -20.07 -0.10
N THR A 140 9.99 -20.54 0.50
CA THR A 140 8.61 -20.15 0.26
C THR A 140 7.90 -19.71 1.55
N TYR A 141 6.69 -19.15 1.43
CA TYR A 141 5.84 -18.95 2.60
C TYR A 141 5.42 -20.29 3.20
N GLU A 142 5.19 -21.29 2.37
CA GLU A 142 4.76 -22.63 2.76
C GLU A 142 5.79 -23.27 3.69
N ASP A 143 7.05 -23.05 3.42
CA ASP A 143 8.18 -23.53 4.22
C ASP A 143 8.21 -22.99 5.65
N LEU A 144 7.51 -21.90 5.94
CA LEU A 144 7.40 -21.36 7.32
C LEU A 144 6.61 -22.29 8.26
N ALA A 145 5.84 -23.23 7.74
CA ALA A 145 5.16 -24.25 8.51
C ALA A 145 6.04 -25.45 8.85
N ASP A 146 7.23 -25.58 8.25
CA ASP A 146 8.17 -26.67 8.51
C ASP A 146 8.68 -26.62 9.96
N PRO A 147 8.72 -27.76 10.68
CA PRO A 147 9.23 -27.85 12.06
C PRO A 147 10.66 -27.35 12.28
N LYS A 148 11.48 -27.22 11.24
CA LYS A 148 12.83 -26.60 11.32
C LYS A 148 12.79 -25.16 11.87
N TRP A 149 11.63 -24.49 11.77
CA TRP A 149 11.40 -23.16 12.27
C TRP A 149 10.78 -23.08 13.67
N LYS A 150 10.64 -24.22 14.37
CA LYS A 150 10.04 -24.28 15.70
C LYS A 150 10.72 -23.33 16.67
N GLY A 151 9.94 -22.41 17.26
CA GLY A 151 10.44 -21.40 18.21
C GLY A 151 11.29 -20.31 17.58
N ARG A 152 11.24 -20.13 16.24
CA ARG A 152 12.14 -19.21 15.53
C ARG A 152 11.42 -18.09 14.77
N ILE A 153 10.07 -18.09 14.72
CA ILE A 153 9.27 -17.13 13.96
C ILE A 153 8.70 -16.04 14.88
N CYS A 154 8.93 -14.77 14.54
CA CYS A 154 8.15 -13.65 15.06
C CYS A 154 7.18 -13.14 13.99
N ILE A 155 5.95 -12.90 14.38
CA ILE A 155 4.92 -12.40 13.46
C ILE A 155 3.90 -11.54 14.21
N ARG A 156 3.14 -10.73 13.49
CA ARG A 156 2.07 -9.89 14.04
C ARG A 156 0.82 -10.72 14.31
N SER A 157 -0.11 -10.12 15.09
CA SER A 157 -1.40 -10.72 15.38
C SER A 157 -2.27 -10.95 14.14
N SER A 158 -3.24 -11.83 14.22
CA SER A 158 -4.28 -12.12 13.24
C SER A 158 -5.17 -10.91 12.92
N GLY A 159 -5.34 -9.98 13.87
CA GLY A 159 -6.07 -8.74 13.65
C GLY A 159 -5.39 -7.78 12.66
N ASN A 160 -4.18 -8.08 12.22
CA ASN A 160 -3.48 -7.27 11.23
C ASN A 160 -3.89 -7.64 9.81
N ILE A 161 -4.37 -6.65 9.05
CA ILE A 161 -4.85 -6.84 7.67
C ILE A 161 -3.77 -7.45 6.75
N TYR A 162 -2.47 -7.17 6.96
CA TYR A 162 -1.42 -7.71 6.10
C TYR A 162 -1.24 -9.23 6.25
N ASN A 163 -1.44 -9.76 7.48
CA ASN A 163 -1.46 -11.20 7.70
C ASN A 163 -2.73 -11.84 7.13
N GLN A 164 -3.88 -11.16 7.27
CA GLN A 164 -5.14 -11.61 6.69
C GLN A 164 -5.03 -11.70 5.16
N SER A 165 -4.43 -10.69 4.51
CA SER A 165 -4.21 -10.68 3.06
C SER A 165 -3.21 -11.76 2.62
N LEU A 166 -2.13 -12.01 3.37
CA LEU A 166 -1.21 -13.11 3.08
C LEU A 166 -1.92 -14.46 3.16
N LEU A 167 -2.70 -14.71 4.22
CA LEU A 167 -3.45 -15.95 4.34
C LEU A 167 -4.52 -16.06 3.26
N ALA A 168 -5.19 -14.96 2.91
CA ALA A 168 -6.15 -14.92 1.80
C ALA A 168 -5.50 -15.30 0.45
N SER A 169 -4.24 -14.87 0.21
CA SER A 169 -3.51 -15.28 -0.99
C SER A 169 -3.18 -16.78 -0.99
N LEU A 170 -2.81 -17.34 0.17
CA LEU A 170 -2.59 -18.79 0.31
C LEU A 170 -3.88 -19.59 0.10
N ILE A 171 -5.01 -19.11 0.61
CA ILE A 171 -6.32 -19.72 0.33
C ILE A 171 -6.61 -19.70 -1.19
N ALA A 172 -6.33 -18.60 -1.86
CA ALA A 172 -6.56 -18.49 -3.30
C ALA A 172 -5.71 -19.47 -4.12
N HIS A 173 -4.47 -19.76 -3.68
CA HIS A 173 -3.55 -20.67 -4.38
C HIS A 173 -3.76 -22.15 -4.01
N HIS A 174 -4.04 -22.44 -2.75
CA HIS A 174 -4.01 -23.82 -2.21
C HIS A 174 -5.34 -24.34 -1.67
N GLY A 175 -6.34 -23.46 -1.57
CA GLY A 175 -7.60 -23.76 -0.91
C GLY A 175 -7.55 -23.61 0.61
N GLU A 176 -8.72 -23.68 1.23
CA GLU A 176 -8.90 -23.42 2.67
C GLU A 176 -8.15 -24.42 3.56
N THR A 177 -8.26 -25.71 3.25
CA THR A 177 -7.67 -26.80 4.03
C THR A 177 -6.15 -26.69 4.15
N GLU A 178 -5.45 -26.46 3.04
CA GLU A 178 -3.99 -26.38 3.03
C GLU A 178 -3.52 -25.05 3.66
N ALA A 179 -4.25 -23.95 3.45
CA ALA A 179 -3.97 -22.68 4.10
C ALA A 179 -4.16 -22.76 5.63
N GLU A 180 -5.12 -23.55 6.12
CA GLU A 180 -5.31 -23.79 7.55
C GLU A 180 -4.18 -24.63 8.15
N LYS A 181 -3.74 -25.69 7.47
CA LYS A 181 -2.57 -26.48 7.88
C LYS A 181 -1.31 -25.60 7.97
N TRP A 182 -1.10 -24.75 6.96
CA TRP A 182 -0.01 -23.79 6.98
C TRP A 182 -0.09 -22.85 8.18
N ALA A 183 -1.24 -22.26 8.42
CA ALA A 183 -1.42 -21.32 9.54
C ALA A 183 -1.17 -22.01 10.90
N ALA A 184 -1.64 -23.25 11.07
CA ALA A 184 -1.39 -24.06 12.27
C ALA A 184 0.11 -24.36 12.45
N GLY A 185 0.81 -24.72 11.37
CA GLY A 185 2.26 -24.94 11.37
C GLY A 185 3.04 -23.68 11.77
N VAL A 186 2.68 -22.53 11.20
CA VAL A 186 3.30 -21.23 11.57
C VAL A 186 3.05 -20.92 13.05
N VAL A 187 1.84 -21.14 13.57
CA VAL A 187 1.52 -20.96 15.01
C VAL A 187 2.43 -21.86 15.87
N GLY A 188 2.61 -23.13 15.48
CA GLY A 188 3.50 -24.07 16.16
C GLY A 188 4.99 -23.66 16.14
N ASN A 189 5.37 -22.84 15.18
CA ASN A 189 6.74 -22.37 14.97
C ASN A 189 7.03 -20.98 15.57
N MET A 190 6.02 -20.31 16.14
CA MET A 190 6.21 -19.00 16.76
C MET A 190 7.14 -19.08 17.97
N ALA A 191 8.10 -18.16 18.04
CA ALA A 191 8.99 -18.02 19.21
C ALA A 191 8.26 -17.46 20.43
N ARG A 192 7.19 -16.73 20.21
CA ARG A 192 6.36 -16.09 21.23
C ARG A 192 4.97 -15.77 20.70
N PRO A 193 3.99 -15.48 21.56
CA PRO A 193 2.69 -14.96 21.14
C PRO A 193 2.86 -13.70 20.28
N PRO A 194 2.04 -13.52 19.23
CA PRO A 194 2.09 -12.36 18.34
C PRO A 194 1.94 -11.04 19.10
N ARG A 195 2.81 -10.08 18.87
CA ARG A 195 2.77 -8.74 19.47
C ARG A 195 3.49 -7.70 18.65
N GLY A 196 3.11 -6.43 18.77
CA GLY A 196 3.75 -5.30 18.12
C GLY A 196 3.49 -5.19 16.63
N ASN A 197 4.15 -4.25 15.98
CA ASN A 197 4.08 -3.99 14.56
C ASN A 197 5.27 -4.62 13.80
N ASP A 198 5.39 -4.40 12.48
CA ASP A 198 6.48 -4.97 11.67
C ASP A 198 7.87 -4.54 12.17
N ARG A 199 8.05 -3.28 12.60
CA ARG A 199 9.33 -2.82 13.18
C ARG A 199 9.67 -3.57 14.47
N ALA A 200 8.66 -3.90 15.28
CA ALA A 200 8.87 -4.69 16.50
C ALA A 200 9.33 -6.12 16.19
N GLN A 201 8.88 -6.70 15.06
CA GLN A 201 9.37 -8.02 14.62
C GLN A 201 10.85 -7.95 14.22
N VAL A 202 11.25 -6.93 13.46
CA VAL A 202 12.66 -6.70 13.09
C VAL A 202 13.54 -6.50 14.32
N LYS A 203 13.09 -5.70 15.30
CA LYS A 203 13.79 -5.49 16.58
C LYS A 203 13.91 -6.80 17.38
N ALA A 204 12.89 -7.65 17.37
CA ALA A 204 12.90 -8.97 18.04
C ALA A 204 13.98 -9.88 17.43
N ILE A 205 14.11 -9.93 16.11
CA ILE A 205 15.22 -10.66 15.45
C ILE A 205 16.58 -10.11 15.89
N ALA A 206 16.73 -8.78 15.89
CA ALA A 206 17.99 -8.12 16.20
C ALA A 206 18.51 -8.43 17.62
N ILE A 207 17.62 -8.68 18.58
CA ILE A 207 17.96 -9.04 19.97
C ILE A 207 17.94 -10.57 20.24
N GLY A 208 17.68 -11.40 19.21
CA GLY A 208 17.71 -12.85 19.33
C GLY A 208 16.45 -13.50 19.89
N GLU A 209 15.33 -12.80 19.98
CA GLU A 209 14.04 -13.35 20.44
C GLU A 209 13.45 -14.34 19.41
N CYS A 210 13.77 -14.16 18.14
CA CYS A 210 13.44 -15.04 17.03
C CYS A 210 14.49 -14.87 15.91
N ASP A 211 14.42 -15.72 14.89
CA ASP A 211 15.40 -15.74 13.82
C ASP A 211 14.86 -15.17 12.52
N ILE A 212 13.57 -15.31 12.27
CA ILE A 212 12.88 -14.83 11.08
C ILE A 212 11.56 -14.14 11.44
N ALA A 213 11.12 -13.25 10.58
CA ALA A 213 9.81 -12.61 10.68
C ALA A 213 9.22 -12.30 9.30
N VAL A 214 7.90 -12.27 9.20
CA VAL A 214 7.17 -11.83 7.99
C VAL A 214 6.73 -10.38 8.18
N VAL A 215 7.24 -9.49 7.33
CA VAL A 215 7.01 -8.04 7.41
C VAL A 215 6.77 -7.44 6.02
N ASN A 216 6.20 -6.24 5.95
CA ASN A 216 6.20 -5.50 4.69
C ASN A 216 7.58 -4.89 4.44
N SER A 217 8.05 -4.99 3.21
CA SER A 217 9.42 -4.60 2.79
C SER A 217 9.80 -3.17 3.18
N TYR A 218 8.90 -2.20 3.01
CA TYR A 218 9.18 -0.80 3.28
C TYR A 218 9.50 -0.49 4.77
N TYR A 219 9.08 -1.35 5.71
CA TYR A 219 9.45 -1.14 7.11
C TYR A 219 10.96 -1.29 7.33
N LEU A 220 11.59 -2.24 6.63
CA LEU A 220 13.04 -2.39 6.72
C LEU A 220 13.76 -1.16 6.16
N GLY A 221 13.34 -0.65 4.98
CA GLY A 221 13.90 0.58 4.41
C GLY A 221 13.76 1.78 5.32
N ASN A 222 12.55 1.97 5.86
CA ASN A 222 12.31 3.04 6.83
C ASN A 222 13.12 2.91 8.13
N MET A 223 13.48 1.70 8.55
CA MET A 223 14.37 1.50 9.70
C MET A 223 15.84 1.76 9.33
N GLN A 224 16.26 1.39 8.12
CA GLN A 224 17.62 1.67 7.63
C GLN A 224 17.91 3.17 7.50
N THR A 225 16.89 3.98 7.19
CA THR A 225 16.97 5.45 7.03
C THR A 225 16.44 6.22 8.24
N SER A 226 16.08 5.54 9.32
CA SER A 226 15.49 6.17 10.52
C SER A 226 16.47 7.15 11.20
N SER A 227 15.96 8.23 11.76
CA SER A 227 16.72 9.10 12.65
C SER A 227 17.04 8.40 13.99
N ASP A 228 16.23 7.42 14.43
CA ASP A 228 16.52 6.61 15.63
C ASP A 228 17.65 5.61 15.33
N GLN A 229 18.79 5.80 16.00
CA GLN A 229 19.97 4.94 15.90
C GLN A 229 19.64 3.47 16.21
N ARG A 230 18.80 3.19 17.20
CA ARG A 230 18.40 1.82 17.58
C ARG A 230 17.64 1.11 16.47
N GLU A 231 16.86 1.85 15.65
CA GLU A 231 16.22 1.28 14.47
C GLU A 231 17.23 0.92 13.37
N ARG A 232 18.20 1.81 13.10
CA ARG A 232 19.28 1.52 12.13
C ARG A 232 20.12 0.34 12.56
N GLU A 233 20.51 0.25 13.84
CA GLU A 233 21.28 -0.88 14.38
C GLU A 233 20.51 -2.20 14.28
N ALA A 234 19.21 -2.20 14.59
CA ALA A 234 18.38 -3.39 14.42
C ALA A 234 18.28 -3.80 12.95
N ALA A 235 18.07 -2.84 12.04
CA ALA A 235 18.02 -3.10 10.60
C ALA A 235 19.36 -3.63 10.03
N ALA A 236 20.50 -3.19 10.58
CA ALA A 236 21.83 -3.66 10.15
C ALA A 236 22.07 -5.14 10.46
N ARG A 237 21.41 -5.71 11.48
CA ARG A 237 21.56 -7.11 11.91
C ARG A 237 20.72 -8.10 11.11
N VAL A 238 19.83 -7.63 10.26
CA VAL A 238 18.91 -8.46 9.48
C VAL A 238 19.10 -8.27 7.98
N ALA A 239 18.61 -9.22 7.20
CA ALA A 239 18.47 -9.10 5.75
C ALA A 239 17.06 -9.47 5.32
N LEU A 240 16.73 -9.13 4.08
CA LEU A 240 15.43 -9.36 3.44
C LEU A 240 15.55 -10.51 2.45
N PHE A 241 14.53 -11.36 2.41
CA PHE A 241 14.38 -12.43 1.45
C PHE A 241 12.99 -12.38 0.81
N PHE A 242 12.94 -12.46 -0.52
CA PHE A 242 11.69 -12.58 -1.27
C PHE A 242 11.30 -14.05 -1.39
N PRO A 243 10.19 -14.52 -0.77
CA PRO A 243 9.76 -15.91 -0.88
C PRO A 243 9.25 -16.26 -2.29
N ASN A 244 9.13 -17.55 -2.58
CA ASN A 244 8.48 -18.10 -3.76
C ASN A 244 9.08 -17.65 -5.11
N GLN A 245 10.37 -17.30 -5.18
CA GLN A 245 10.98 -16.79 -6.40
C GLN A 245 11.09 -17.85 -7.51
N ASN A 246 11.12 -19.14 -7.15
CA ASN A 246 11.16 -20.26 -8.09
C ASN A 246 9.78 -20.77 -8.52
N ASP A 247 8.70 -20.20 -7.94
CA ASP A 247 7.32 -20.57 -8.27
C ASP A 247 6.46 -19.33 -8.58
N ARG A 248 5.39 -19.02 -7.84
CA ARG A 248 4.45 -17.94 -8.13
C ARG A 248 4.97 -16.51 -7.88
N GLY A 249 6.05 -16.36 -7.13
CA GLY A 249 6.56 -15.05 -6.73
C GLY A 249 6.10 -14.61 -5.33
N ALA A 250 6.69 -13.53 -4.84
CA ALA A 250 6.39 -12.99 -3.53
C ALA A 250 5.01 -12.31 -3.49
N HIS A 251 4.26 -12.56 -2.41
CA HIS A 251 2.99 -11.87 -2.17
C HIS A 251 3.19 -10.36 -2.13
N ILE A 252 2.49 -9.66 -3.00
CA ILE A 252 2.40 -8.20 -3.04
C ILE A 252 1.02 -7.74 -2.59
N ASN A 253 0.94 -6.49 -2.17
CA ASN A 253 -0.32 -5.81 -1.91
C ASN A 253 -0.18 -4.33 -2.28
N ILE A 254 -1.27 -3.58 -2.32
CA ILE A 254 -1.31 -2.22 -2.83
C ILE A 254 -1.80 -1.22 -1.79
N SER A 255 -1.34 0.04 -1.91
CA SER A 255 -2.17 1.19 -1.56
C SER A 255 -2.93 1.59 -2.80
N GLY A 256 -4.19 1.91 -2.68
CA GLY A 256 -5.02 2.21 -3.84
C GLY A 256 -6.18 3.13 -3.48
N ALA A 257 -6.87 3.60 -4.51
CA ALA A 257 -8.01 4.50 -4.35
C ALA A 257 -9.11 4.21 -5.37
N GLY A 258 -10.31 4.66 -5.04
CA GLY A 258 -11.48 4.64 -5.92
C GLY A 258 -12.33 5.88 -5.73
N ILE A 259 -13.01 6.32 -6.79
CA ILE A 259 -13.95 7.43 -6.73
C ILE A 259 -15.21 6.97 -6.00
N THR A 260 -15.68 7.75 -5.05
CA THR A 260 -16.89 7.42 -4.30
C THR A 260 -18.13 7.46 -5.19
N LYS A 261 -19.13 6.65 -4.86
CA LYS A 261 -20.34 6.51 -5.69
C LYS A 261 -21.07 7.84 -5.94
N HIS A 262 -21.02 8.74 -4.98
CA HIS A 262 -21.75 10.02 -5.01
C HIS A 262 -20.82 11.23 -5.06
N ALA A 263 -19.59 11.06 -5.58
CA ALA A 263 -18.62 12.13 -5.74
C ALA A 263 -19.22 13.33 -6.51
N ALA A 264 -19.20 14.49 -5.87
CA ALA A 264 -19.65 15.73 -6.47
C ALA A 264 -18.62 16.26 -7.49
N ASN A 265 -17.32 16.03 -7.22
CA ASN A 265 -16.20 16.50 -8.02
C ASN A 265 -15.53 15.33 -8.79
N ARG A 266 -16.33 14.49 -9.46
CA ARG A 266 -15.88 13.26 -10.13
C ARG A 266 -14.71 13.48 -11.09
N ASP A 267 -14.75 14.52 -11.92
CA ASP A 267 -13.70 14.79 -12.91
C ASP A 267 -12.39 15.24 -12.24
N ASN A 268 -12.45 16.03 -11.18
CA ASN A 268 -11.29 16.41 -10.39
C ASN A 268 -10.70 15.20 -9.66
N ALA A 269 -11.55 14.31 -9.12
CA ALA A 269 -11.12 13.06 -8.51
C ALA A 269 -10.42 12.14 -9.53
N ARG A 270 -10.90 12.05 -10.77
CA ARG A 270 -10.25 11.32 -11.86
C ARG A 270 -8.88 11.91 -12.19
N LYS A 271 -8.79 13.25 -12.35
CA LYS A 271 -7.51 13.94 -12.58
C LYS A 271 -6.50 13.66 -11.46
N LEU A 272 -6.96 13.67 -10.20
CA LEU A 272 -6.09 13.34 -9.06
C LEU A 272 -5.62 11.88 -9.13
N LEU A 273 -6.47 10.91 -9.47
CA LEU A 273 -6.06 9.52 -9.67
C LEU A 273 -5.01 9.37 -10.77
N GLU A 274 -5.22 10.06 -11.90
CA GLU A 274 -4.28 10.06 -13.03
C GLU A 274 -2.93 10.68 -12.64
N PHE A 275 -2.93 11.77 -11.88
CA PHE A 275 -1.72 12.36 -11.32
C PHE A 275 -0.98 11.40 -10.39
N LEU A 276 -1.70 10.68 -9.51
CA LEU A 276 -1.09 9.75 -8.57
C LEU A 276 -0.43 8.52 -9.23
N VAL A 277 -0.63 8.30 -10.54
CA VAL A 277 0.09 7.30 -11.34
C VAL A 277 1.08 7.93 -12.34
N SER A 278 1.31 9.24 -12.29
CA SER A 278 2.37 9.90 -13.06
C SER A 278 3.75 9.40 -12.65
N ASP A 279 4.75 9.57 -13.51
CA ASP A 279 6.12 9.14 -13.21
C ASP A 279 6.65 9.80 -11.94
N GLU A 280 6.32 11.06 -11.74
CA GLU A 280 6.71 11.82 -10.54
C GLU A 280 6.09 11.24 -9.27
N ALA A 281 4.79 10.98 -9.28
CA ALA A 281 4.11 10.39 -8.11
C ALA A 281 4.61 8.99 -7.81
N GLN A 282 4.86 8.18 -8.84
CA GLN A 282 5.39 6.83 -8.70
C GLN A 282 6.82 6.83 -8.13
N LYS A 283 7.66 7.77 -8.59
CA LYS A 283 9.00 7.97 -8.03
C LYS A 283 8.94 8.45 -6.57
N TRP A 284 8.01 9.35 -6.25
CA TRP A 284 7.78 9.79 -4.87
C TRP A 284 7.47 8.63 -3.93
N TYR A 285 6.58 7.71 -4.30
CA TYR A 285 6.28 6.53 -3.47
C TYR A 285 7.51 5.65 -3.25
N ALA A 286 8.33 5.46 -4.30
CA ALA A 286 9.55 4.67 -4.22
C ALA A 286 10.61 5.31 -3.31
N ASP A 287 10.79 6.62 -3.38
CA ASP A 287 11.82 7.33 -2.63
C ASP A 287 11.39 7.63 -1.18
N SER A 288 10.14 8.10 -0.98
CA SER A 288 9.67 8.58 0.34
C SER A 288 9.32 7.48 1.32
N ASN A 289 8.94 6.28 0.83
CA ASN A 289 8.49 5.18 1.69
C ASN A 289 9.00 3.80 1.25
N HIS A 290 9.98 3.74 0.32
CA HIS A 290 10.54 2.48 -0.19
C HIS A 290 9.48 1.48 -0.67
N GLU A 291 8.38 2.00 -1.23
CA GLU A 291 7.35 1.21 -1.89
C GLU A 291 7.73 0.95 -3.35
N TYR A 292 7.09 -0.03 -3.98
CA TYR A 292 7.33 -0.33 -5.38
C TYR A 292 6.31 0.40 -6.26
N PRO A 293 6.73 0.97 -7.40
CA PRO A 293 5.82 1.59 -8.37
C PRO A 293 4.86 0.55 -8.96
N VAL A 294 3.61 0.95 -9.24
CA VAL A 294 2.69 0.13 -10.04
C VAL A 294 2.99 0.25 -11.53
N LYS A 295 3.48 1.41 -11.96
CA LYS A 295 3.86 1.70 -13.33
C LYS A 295 5.23 1.13 -13.65
N ALA A 296 5.38 0.49 -14.78
CA ALA A 296 6.67 -0.03 -15.26
C ALA A 296 7.65 1.08 -15.61
N GLY A 297 8.95 0.79 -15.52
CA GLY A 297 10.02 1.70 -15.94
C GLY A 297 10.40 2.78 -14.93
N ILE A 298 9.73 2.87 -13.79
CA ILE A 298 10.05 3.84 -12.74
C ILE A 298 11.22 3.34 -11.89
N GLU A 299 12.19 4.20 -11.71
CA GLU A 299 13.36 3.92 -10.89
C GLU A 299 13.01 3.85 -9.39
N VAL A 300 13.50 2.83 -8.71
CA VAL A 300 13.35 2.66 -7.26
C VAL A 300 14.61 3.15 -6.53
N SER A 301 14.46 3.42 -5.22
CA SER A 301 15.57 3.89 -4.38
C SER A 301 16.75 2.89 -4.36
N PRO A 302 18.00 3.35 -4.13
CA PRO A 302 19.15 2.47 -3.99
C PRO A 302 18.97 1.37 -2.93
N ILE A 303 18.26 1.66 -1.85
CA ILE A 303 17.92 0.69 -0.79
C ILE A 303 17.07 -0.44 -1.34
N VAL A 304 16.04 -0.11 -2.10
CA VAL A 304 15.14 -1.11 -2.71
C VAL A 304 15.89 -1.94 -3.77
N LYS A 305 16.77 -1.30 -4.56
CA LYS A 305 17.66 -2.03 -5.50
C LYS A 305 18.56 -3.02 -4.78
N ALA A 306 19.14 -2.63 -3.66
CA ALA A 306 20.05 -3.48 -2.86
C ALA A 306 19.35 -4.71 -2.24
N TRP A 307 18.01 -4.73 -2.13
CA TRP A 307 17.26 -5.90 -1.69
C TRP A 307 17.09 -6.97 -2.79
N GLY A 308 17.47 -6.69 -4.03
CA GLY A 308 17.30 -7.59 -5.18
C GLY A 308 16.07 -7.25 -6.04
N TYR A 309 15.70 -5.97 -6.10
CA TYR A 309 14.69 -5.52 -7.07
C TYR A 309 15.29 -5.46 -8.49
N PRO A 310 14.57 -5.91 -9.54
CA PRO A 310 13.24 -6.48 -9.52
C PRO A 310 13.22 -7.92 -9.00
N PHE A 311 12.14 -8.28 -8.31
CA PHE A 311 11.83 -9.63 -7.87
C PHE A 311 10.60 -10.16 -8.60
N LYS A 312 10.39 -11.48 -8.57
CA LYS A 312 9.18 -12.10 -9.11
C LYS A 312 8.00 -11.83 -8.18
N GLU A 313 7.01 -11.10 -8.67
CA GLU A 313 5.77 -10.78 -7.96
C GLU A 313 4.70 -11.85 -8.22
N ASP A 314 3.93 -12.19 -7.19
CA ASP A 314 2.70 -12.95 -7.36
C ASP A 314 1.65 -12.08 -8.07
N THR A 315 1.21 -12.51 -9.25
CA THR A 315 0.25 -11.80 -10.09
C THR A 315 -1.22 -12.16 -9.78
N LEU A 316 -1.48 -12.68 -8.59
CA LEU A 316 -2.84 -12.93 -8.10
C LEU A 316 -3.69 -11.66 -8.22
N ASP A 317 -4.91 -11.82 -8.75
CA ASP A 317 -5.91 -10.73 -8.75
C ASP A 317 -6.13 -10.21 -7.32
N MET A 318 -5.82 -8.93 -7.10
CA MET A 318 -5.90 -8.30 -5.77
C MET A 318 -7.29 -8.36 -5.15
N GLY A 319 -8.36 -8.48 -5.94
CA GLY A 319 -9.73 -8.68 -5.44
C GLY A 319 -9.89 -9.97 -4.62
N LYS A 320 -9.07 -11.00 -4.91
CA LYS A 320 -9.06 -12.26 -4.15
C LYS A 320 -8.70 -12.07 -2.69
N LEU A 321 -7.85 -11.09 -2.38
CA LEU A 321 -7.46 -10.80 -0.99
C LEU A 321 -8.66 -10.37 -0.14
N GLY A 322 -9.57 -9.59 -0.73
CA GLY A 322 -10.84 -9.24 -0.07
C GLY A 322 -11.85 -10.38 -0.07
N GLN A 323 -11.95 -11.11 -1.18
CA GLN A 323 -12.87 -12.25 -1.30
C GLN A 323 -12.64 -13.30 -0.21
N TYR A 324 -11.37 -13.62 0.10
CA TYR A 324 -11.01 -14.64 1.08
C TYR A 324 -10.71 -14.09 2.49
N ASN A 325 -10.87 -12.77 2.71
CA ASN A 325 -10.54 -12.16 4.00
C ASN A 325 -11.32 -12.78 5.18
N VAL A 326 -12.63 -12.96 5.04
CA VAL A 326 -13.49 -13.54 6.10
C VAL A 326 -13.05 -14.96 6.41
N THR A 327 -12.76 -15.76 5.40
CA THR A 327 -12.25 -17.14 5.58
C THR A 327 -10.89 -17.13 6.28
N ALA A 328 -9.99 -16.23 5.91
CA ALA A 328 -8.69 -16.08 6.55
C ALA A 328 -8.83 -15.75 8.05
N VAL A 329 -9.74 -14.84 8.41
CA VAL A 329 -10.01 -14.51 9.84
C VAL A 329 -10.51 -15.74 10.60
N LYS A 330 -11.46 -16.50 10.02
CA LYS A 330 -11.98 -17.73 10.65
C LYS A 330 -10.88 -18.79 10.84
N ILE A 331 -9.98 -18.95 9.87
CA ILE A 331 -8.83 -19.87 10.00
C ILE A 331 -7.94 -19.43 11.17
N PHE A 332 -7.58 -18.15 11.24
CA PHE A 332 -6.77 -17.62 12.35
C PHE A 332 -7.38 -17.92 13.72
N ASP A 333 -8.70 -17.77 13.86
CA ASP A 333 -9.40 -18.10 15.12
C ASP A 333 -9.30 -19.59 15.44
N ARG A 334 -9.53 -20.47 14.44
CA ARG A 334 -9.48 -21.93 14.63
C ARG A 334 -8.09 -22.43 15.04
N VAL A 335 -7.02 -21.87 14.45
CA VAL A 335 -5.65 -22.29 14.73
C VAL A 335 -5.02 -21.56 15.94
N GLY A 336 -5.75 -20.64 16.57
CA GLY A 336 -5.27 -19.90 17.74
C GLY A 336 -4.21 -18.84 17.44
N TRP A 337 -4.15 -18.35 16.20
CA TRP A 337 -3.29 -17.22 15.85
C TRP A 337 -3.95 -15.91 16.34
N ARG A 338 -3.46 -15.35 17.41
CA ARG A 338 -4.07 -14.18 18.10
C ARG A 338 -3.30 -12.91 17.91
#